data_11296a07d2982fadc72bf88b92f883a3
#
_entry.id   11296a07d2982fadc72bf88b92f883a3
#
_cell.length_a   1.000
_cell.length_b   1.000
_cell.length_c   1.000
_cell.angle_alpha   90.00
_cell.angle_beta   90.00
_cell.angle_gamma   90.00
#
_symmetry.space_group_name_H-M   'P 1'
#
loop_
_entity.id
_entity.type
_entity.pdbx_description
1 polymer ?
#
loop_
_entity_poly.entity_id
_entity_poly.type
_entity_poly.pdbx_seq_one_letter_code
_entity_poly.pdbx_strand_id
1 'polypeptide(L)'
;MRTIVCHGDSLTEGSDLEKNYTWPHLVENKIKVTVINSGIGGDTSGGLLGRFCLDVVRYQPEMVVILAGTNDLWWDLDINLILANIFAMTSQAKYRNIVPIVGLPLPMQMESIRHQNMMAPIAGWEKCLDKLSELVDALASAAKGSDIACLDFYHPFIDKNENVRGRYFLEDGLHPNKQGHRLMAEKMVELLRSLFYFS
;
A
#
# COMPACT_ATOMS: atom_id res chain seq x y z
N MET A 1 -16.29 -16.18 -9.71
CA MET A 1 -15.97 -14.77 -10.02
C MET A 1 -14.66 -14.48 -9.32
N ARG A 2 -13.68 -13.91 -10.01
CA ARG A 2 -12.37 -13.61 -9.39
C ARG A 2 -12.54 -12.49 -8.38
N THR A 3 -11.96 -12.66 -7.19
CA THR A 3 -12.00 -11.66 -6.12
C THR A 3 -10.59 -11.29 -5.71
N ILE A 4 -10.35 -9.99 -5.56
CA ILE A 4 -9.10 -9.42 -5.03
C ILE A 4 -9.45 -8.69 -3.74
N VAL A 5 -8.67 -8.90 -2.68
CA VAL A 5 -8.75 -8.07 -1.47
C VAL A 5 -7.58 -7.09 -1.47
N CYS A 6 -7.87 -5.81 -1.30
CA CYS A 6 -6.87 -4.78 -1.05
C CYS A 6 -6.86 -4.51 0.46
N HIS A 7 -5.85 -5.03 1.15
CA HIS A 7 -5.71 -5.00 2.61
C HIS A 7 -4.63 -4.00 2.99
N GLY A 8 -5.00 -2.96 3.72
CA GLY A 8 -4.07 -1.87 4.00
C GLY A 8 -4.62 -0.82 4.97
N ASP A 9 -3.95 0.30 5.00
CA ASP A 9 -4.26 1.47 5.82
C ASP A 9 -5.09 2.53 5.07
N SER A 10 -4.94 3.82 5.43
CA SER A 10 -5.60 4.96 4.78
C SER A 10 -5.29 5.08 3.28
N LEU A 11 -4.10 4.66 2.85
CA LEU A 11 -3.69 4.68 1.43
C LEU A 11 -4.51 3.69 0.59
N THR A 12 -5.04 2.64 1.23
CA THR A 12 -5.93 1.65 0.61
C THR A 12 -7.40 2.04 0.80
N GLU A 13 -7.78 2.49 2.02
CA GLU A 13 -9.13 2.97 2.32
C GLU A 13 -9.55 4.07 1.35
N GLY A 14 -8.64 5.01 1.08
CA GLY A 14 -8.87 6.21 0.29
C GLY A 14 -9.47 7.32 1.14
N SER A 15 -8.86 7.56 2.31
CA SER A 15 -9.25 8.65 3.23
C SER A 15 -9.48 9.96 2.51
N ASP A 16 -10.53 10.67 2.90
CA ASP A 16 -10.97 11.96 2.33
C ASP A 16 -11.46 11.92 0.86
N LEU A 17 -11.63 10.72 0.28
CA LEU A 17 -12.18 10.56 -1.06
C LEU A 17 -13.50 9.77 -1.06
N GLU A 18 -14.38 10.12 -2.00
CA GLU A 18 -15.52 9.28 -2.31
C GLU A 18 -15.04 7.93 -2.86
N LYS A 19 -15.73 6.84 -2.48
CA LYS A 19 -15.38 5.46 -2.82
C LYS A 19 -15.05 5.24 -4.31
N ASN A 20 -15.78 5.91 -5.21
CA ASN A 20 -15.61 5.77 -6.66
C ASN A 20 -14.29 6.35 -7.21
N TYR A 21 -13.54 7.09 -6.41
CA TYR A 21 -12.22 7.61 -6.77
C TYR A 21 -11.06 6.84 -6.14
N THR A 22 -11.33 5.88 -5.25
CA THR A 22 -10.29 5.08 -4.61
C THR A 22 -9.68 4.09 -5.59
N TRP A 23 -8.37 3.83 -5.46
CA TRP A 23 -7.67 2.94 -6.40
C TRP A 23 -8.24 1.51 -6.45
N PRO A 24 -8.72 0.88 -5.33
CA PRO A 24 -9.34 -0.43 -5.44
C PRO A 24 -10.60 -0.42 -6.31
N HIS A 25 -11.47 0.59 -6.14
CA HIS A 25 -12.68 0.72 -6.96
C HIS A 25 -12.36 1.03 -8.44
N LEU A 26 -11.33 1.84 -8.70
CA LEU A 26 -10.89 2.12 -10.07
C LEU A 26 -10.34 0.85 -10.75
N VAL A 27 -9.63 -0.02 -10.01
CA VAL A 27 -9.18 -1.34 -10.50
C VAL A 27 -10.38 -2.22 -10.83
N GLU A 28 -11.34 -2.35 -9.90
CA GLU A 28 -12.58 -3.12 -10.11
C GLU A 28 -13.25 -2.76 -11.44
N ASN A 29 -13.42 -1.46 -11.68
CA ASN A 29 -14.06 -0.96 -12.91
C ASN A 29 -13.25 -1.23 -14.19
N LYS A 30 -11.89 -1.19 -14.09
CA LYS A 30 -11.02 -1.39 -15.26
C LYS A 30 -10.92 -2.84 -15.71
N ILE A 31 -10.86 -3.79 -14.76
CA ILE A 31 -10.62 -5.21 -15.10
C ILE A 31 -11.83 -6.11 -14.88
N LYS A 32 -12.97 -5.56 -14.42
CA LYS A 32 -14.25 -6.27 -14.25
C LYS A 32 -14.14 -7.52 -13.34
N VAL A 33 -13.41 -7.39 -12.24
CA VAL A 33 -13.35 -8.39 -11.16
C VAL A 33 -13.91 -7.78 -9.89
N THR A 34 -14.30 -8.58 -8.93
CA THR A 34 -14.68 -8.06 -7.60
C THR A 34 -13.46 -7.62 -6.83
N VAL A 35 -13.43 -6.36 -6.36
CA VAL A 35 -12.35 -5.84 -5.51
C VAL A 35 -12.94 -5.42 -4.16
N ILE A 36 -12.47 -6.07 -3.10
CA ILE A 36 -12.84 -5.73 -1.72
C ILE A 36 -11.78 -4.76 -1.19
N ASN A 37 -12.20 -3.54 -0.87
CA ASN A 37 -11.37 -2.59 -0.15
C ASN A 37 -11.45 -2.89 1.35
N SER A 38 -10.37 -3.36 1.93
CA SER A 38 -10.19 -3.64 3.37
C SER A 38 -9.11 -2.70 3.95
N GLY A 39 -9.10 -1.44 3.51
CA GLY A 39 -8.30 -0.38 4.11
C GLY A 39 -8.94 0.16 5.38
N ILE A 40 -8.14 0.46 6.40
CA ILE A 40 -8.56 1.17 7.62
C ILE A 40 -7.52 2.25 7.93
N GLY A 41 -7.96 3.51 7.99
CA GLY A 41 -7.07 4.64 8.29
C GLY A 41 -6.30 4.48 9.60
N GLY A 42 -5.02 4.80 9.59
CA GLY A 42 -4.15 4.72 10.77
C GLY A 42 -3.68 3.30 11.13
N ASP A 43 -4.09 2.26 10.39
CA ASP A 43 -3.72 0.88 10.73
C ASP A 43 -2.22 0.61 10.49
N THR A 44 -1.64 -0.23 11.33
CA THR A 44 -0.24 -0.66 11.25
C THR A 44 -0.14 -2.07 10.66
N SER A 45 1.07 -2.49 10.29
CA SER A 45 1.31 -3.87 9.84
C SER A 45 0.86 -4.92 10.87
N GLY A 46 0.98 -4.62 12.17
CA GLY A 46 0.50 -5.45 13.27
C GLY A 46 -1.03 -5.50 13.33
N GLY A 47 -1.71 -4.37 13.12
CA GLY A 47 -3.16 -4.30 13.04
C GLY A 47 -3.71 -5.07 11.83
N LEU A 48 -3.08 -4.90 10.65
CA LEU A 48 -3.41 -5.67 9.47
C LEU A 48 -3.28 -7.19 9.72
N LEU A 49 -2.16 -7.62 10.31
CA LEU A 49 -1.95 -9.04 10.65
C LEU A 49 -3.04 -9.56 11.60
N GLY A 50 -3.41 -8.75 12.60
CA GLY A 50 -4.43 -9.12 13.60
C GLY A 50 -5.82 -9.36 12.99
N ARG A 51 -6.18 -8.63 11.94
CA ARG A 51 -7.50 -8.77 11.25
C ARG A 51 -7.44 -9.57 9.94
N PHE A 52 -6.27 -10.08 9.54
CA PHE A 52 -6.06 -10.74 8.24
C PHE A 52 -7.01 -11.92 7.99
N CYS A 53 -7.27 -12.73 9.02
CA CYS A 53 -8.18 -13.87 8.89
C CYS A 53 -9.63 -13.42 8.58
N LEU A 54 -10.12 -12.39 9.27
CA LEU A 54 -11.50 -11.90 9.11
C LEU A 54 -11.69 -11.10 7.83
N ASP A 55 -10.68 -10.32 7.45
CA ASP A 55 -10.80 -9.34 6.38
C ASP A 55 -10.26 -9.83 5.03
N VAL A 56 -9.49 -10.92 5.04
CA VAL A 56 -8.94 -11.51 3.81
C VAL A 56 -9.33 -12.97 3.68
N VAL A 57 -8.87 -13.83 4.61
CA VAL A 57 -9.02 -15.29 4.46
C VAL A 57 -10.49 -15.72 4.38
N ARG A 58 -11.36 -15.08 5.13
CA ARG A 58 -12.81 -15.38 5.13
C ARG A 58 -13.46 -15.23 3.75
N TYR A 59 -12.98 -14.32 2.93
CA TYR A 59 -13.51 -14.10 1.58
C TYR A 59 -12.98 -15.09 0.55
N GLN A 60 -11.97 -15.89 0.89
CA GLN A 60 -11.31 -16.83 -0.02
C GLN A 60 -10.97 -16.17 -1.37
N PRO A 61 -10.29 -15.01 -1.38
CA PRO A 61 -9.99 -14.30 -2.61
C PRO A 61 -8.96 -15.06 -3.43
N GLU A 62 -8.90 -14.77 -4.73
CA GLU A 62 -7.83 -15.29 -5.59
C GLU A 62 -6.49 -14.61 -5.26
N MET A 63 -6.54 -13.32 -4.88
CA MET A 63 -5.36 -12.51 -4.57
C MET A 63 -5.61 -11.58 -3.40
N VAL A 64 -4.51 -11.21 -2.73
CA VAL A 64 -4.50 -10.13 -1.73
C VAL A 64 -3.35 -9.18 -2.00
N VAL A 65 -3.64 -7.88 -2.06
CA VAL A 65 -2.62 -6.82 -2.00
C VAL A 65 -2.48 -6.39 -0.55
N ILE A 66 -1.26 -6.42 -0.03
CA ILE A 66 -0.92 -6.00 1.34
C ILE A 66 -0.11 -4.72 1.25
N LEU A 67 -0.66 -3.59 1.69
CA LEU A 67 -0.03 -2.28 1.67
C LEU A 67 0.01 -1.72 3.10
N ALA A 68 1.19 -1.64 3.70
CA ALA A 68 1.39 -1.20 5.08
C ALA A 68 2.80 -0.65 5.28
N GLY A 69 3.02 -0.03 6.44
CA GLY A 69 4.32 0.41 6.91
C GLY A 69 4.40 1.91 7.23
N THR A 70 3.63 2.75 6.55
CA THR A 70 3.64 4.20 6.79
C THR A 70 3.30 4.54 8.24
N ASN A 71 2.23 3.97 8.78
CA ASN A 71 1.82 4.20 10.17
C ASN A 71 2.77 3.56 11.18
N ASP A 72 3.36 2.42 10.84
CA ASP A 72 4.39 1.77 11.66
C ASP A 72 5.58 2.71 11.87
N LEU A 73 6.05 3.34 10.79
CA LEU A 73 7.16 4.30 10.85
C LEU A 73 6.79 5.58 11.61
N TRP A 74 5.52 5.98 11.60
CA TRP A 74 5.03 7.08 12.40
C TRP A 74 5.20 6.83 13.90
N TRP A 75 5.00 5.58 14.32
CA TRP A 75 5.22 5.09 15.69
C TRP A 75 6.66 4.63 15.95
N ASP A 76 7.61 4.90 15.03
CA ASP A 76 9.03 4.51 15.10
C ASP A 76 9.24 3.00 15.27
N LEU A 77 8.34 2.16 14.76
CA LEU A 77 8.51 0.71 14.82
C LEU A 77 9.72 0.26 13.99
N ASP A 78 10.28 -0.88 14.39
CA ASP A 78 11.42 -1.48 13.71
C ASP A 78 11.04 -2.05 12.35
N ILE A 79 11.85 -1.81 11.32
CA ILE A 79 11.60 -2.28 9.95
C ILE A 79 11.51 -3.81 9.89
N ASN A 80 12.31 -4.55 10.66
CA ASN A 80 12.24 -6.00 10.68
C ASN A 80 10.91 -6.49 11.25
N LEU A 81 10.31 -5.78 12.21
CA LEU A 81 8.98 -6.09 12.72
C LEU A 81 7.91 -5.86 11.64
N ILE A 82 8.00 -4.75 10.89
CA ILE A 82 7.09 -4.46 9.77
C ILE A 82 7.18 -5.57 8.73
N LEU A 83 8.40 -5.94 8.32
CA LEU A 83 8.65 -7.05 7.40
C LEU A 83 8.07 -8.36 7.93
N ALA A 84 8.35 -8.71 9.20
CA ALA A 84 7.85 -9.93 9.81
C ALA A 84 6.32 -10.02 9.76
N ASN A 85 5.61 -8.93 10.07
CA ASN A 85 4.15 -8.86 10.01
C ASN A 85 3.62 -9.03 8.58
N ILE A 86 4.21 -8.31 7.62
CA ILE A 86 3.79 -8.39 6.21
C ILE A 86 4.05 -9.80 5.66
N PHE A 87 5.23 -10.38 5.90
CA PHE A 87 5.55 -11.72 5.40
C PHE A 87 4.84 -12.85 6.15
N ALA A 88 4.40 -12.63 7.39
CA ALA A 88 3.47 -13.54 8.06
C ALA A 88 2.11 -13.60 7.34
N MET A 89 1.59 -12.44 6.90
CA MET A 89 0.35 -12.38 6.09
C MET A 89 0.53 -13.06 4.73
N THR A 90 1.67 -12.85 4.04
CA THR A 90 1.95 -13.54 2.77
C THR A 90 2.02 -15.04 2.93
N SER A 91 2.61 -15.53 4.02
CA SER A 91 2.68 -16.95 4.36
C SER A 91 1.30 -17.55 4.61
N GLN A 92 0.45 -16.84 5.37
CA GLN A 92 -0.95 -17.24 5.59
C GLN A 92 -1.74 -17.26 4.27
N ALA A 93 -1.54 -16.27 3.39
CA ALA A 93 -2.16 -16.23 2.08
C ALA A 93 -1.77 -17.46 1.24
N LYS A 94 -0.46 -17.73 1.09
CA LYS A 94 0.06 -18.88 0.34
C LYS A 94 -0.49 -20.21 0.89
N TYR A 95 -0.54 -20.38 2.21
CA TYR A 95 -1.11 -21.58 2.84
C TYR A 95 -2.59 -21.79 2.49
N ARG A 96 -3.32 -20.74 2.18
CA ARG A 96 -4.74 -20.76 1.79
C ARG A 96 -4.95 -20.70 0.28
N ASN A 97 -3.89 -20.88 -0.53
CA ASN A 97 -3.91 -20.76 -1.98
C ASN A 97 -4.37 -19.37 -2.47
N ILE A 98 -4.12 -18.33 -1.70
CA ILE A 98 -4.33 -16.93 -2.06
C ILE A 98 -3.00 -16.38 -2.56
N VAL A 99 -2.97 -15.76 -3.73
CA VAL A 99 -1.76 -15.14 -4.29
C VAL A 99 -1.49 -13.81 -3.56
N PRO A 100 -0.39 -13.69 -2.79
CA PRO A 100 -0.05 -12.43 -2.15
C PRO A 100 0.69 -11.50 -3.12
N ILE A 101 0.40 -10.20 -3.00
CA ILE A 101 1.10 -9.10 -3.65
C ILE A 101 1.52 -8.14 -2.53
N VAL A 102 2.81 -7.81 -2.45
CA VAL A 102 3.32 -6.82 -1.50
C VAL A 102 3.34 -5.46 -2.16
N GLY A 103 2.65 -4.47 -1.56
CA GLY A 103 2.67 -3.07 -1.99
C GLY A 103 3.81 -2.30 -1.33
N LEU A 104 4.56 -1.52 -2.12
CA LEU A 104 5.49 -0.53 -1.59
C LEU A 104 4.70 0.74 -1.23
N PRO A 105 4.82 1.26 0.01
CA PRO A 105 4.08 2.45 0.42
C PRO A 105 4.50 3.69 -0.37
N LEU A 106 3.61 4.70 -0.40
CA LEU A 106 3.87 5.95 -1.11
C LEU A 106 4.95 6.78 -0.41
N PRO A 107 5.68 7.64 -1.16
CA PRO A 107 6.54 8.64 -0.53
C PRO A 107 5.70 9.73 0.14
N MET A 108 6.32 10.49 1.05
CA MET A 108 5.70 11.62 1.74
C MET A 108 6.13 12.95 1.12
N GLN A 109 5.18 13.85 0.84
CA GLN A 109 5.46 15.16 0.25
C GLN A 109 5.69 16.21 1.35
N MET A 110 6.94 16.37 1.75
CA MET A 110 7.35 17.16 2.92
C MET A 110 7.03 18.64 2.84
N GLU A 111 6.96 19.23 1.65
CA GLU A 111 6.64 20.64 1.48
C GLU A 111 5.22 20.95 1.99
N SER A 112 4.24 20.11 1.65
CA SER A 112 2.87 20.23 2.17
C SER A 112 2.78 19.90 3.65
N ILE A 113 3.41 18.81 4.08
CA ILE A 113 3.39 18.35 5.48
C ILE A 113 3.83 19.45 6.45
N ARG A 114 4.89 20.20 6.12
CA ARG A 114 5.41 21.30 6.95
C ARG A 114 4.42 22.43 7.18
N HIS A 115 3.43 22.57 6.32
CA HIS A 115 2.37 23.58 6.43
C HIS A 115 1.16 23.09 7.19
N GLN A 116 1.10 21.81 7.57
CA GLN A 116 0.00 21.22 8.31
C GLN A 116 0.29 21.20 9.82
N ASN A 117 -0.71 21.47 10.62
CA ASN A 117 -0.64 21.34 12.08
C ASN A 117 -0.88 19.86 12.49
N MET A 118 -0.06 18.98 11.96
CA MET A 118 -0.18 17.53 12.14
C MET A 118 0.80 17.05 13.21
N MET A 119 0.39 16.06 14.00
CA MET A 119 1.30 15.43 14.97
C MET A 119 2.49 14.84 14.22
N ALA A 120 3.71 15.23 14.60
CA ALA A 120 4.91 14.68 13.98
C ALA A 120 5.10 13.20 14.34
N PRO A 121 5.79 12.42 13.48
CA PRO A 121 6.26 11.09 13.84
C PRO A 121 7.08 11.14 15.14
N ILE A 122 6.99 10.06 15.95
CA ILE A 122 7.66 10.01 17.28
C ILE A 122 9.16 10.27 17.15
N ALA A 123 9.81 9.74 16.12
CA ALA A 123 11.26 9.94 15.91
C ALA A 123 11.61 11.19 15.08
N GLY A 124 10.62 12.01 14.73
CA GLY A 124 10.75 13.16 13.84
C GLY A 124 10.69 12.79 12.36
N TRP A 125 10.45 13.82 11.53
CA TRP A 125 10.20 13.67 10.10
C TRP A 125 11.40 13.10 9.33
N GLU A 126 12.62 13.61 9.61
CA GLU A 126 13.84 13.20 8.91
C GLU A 126 14.04 11.68 9.05
N LYS A 127 14.04 11.18 10.28
CA LYS A 127 14.21 9.75 10.55
C LYS A 127 13.06 8.90 9.96
N CYS A 128 11.83 9.42 9.95
CA CYS A 128 10.69 8.73 9.36
C CYS A 128 10.86 8.57 7.85
N LEU A 129 11.34 9.59 7.15
CA LEU A 129 11.61 9.56 5.72
C LEU A 129 12.75 8.61 5.35
N ASP A 130 13.85 8.66 6.11
CA ASP A 130 14.99 7.76 5.91
C ASP A 130 14.52 6.29 6.05
N LYS A 131 13.78 6.00 7.12
CA LYS A 131 13.20 4.68 7.35
C LYS A 131 12.20 4.28 6.26
N LEU A 132 11.44 5.22 5.68
CA LEU A 132 10.51 4.90 4.60
C LEU A 132 11.25 4.42 3.34
N SER A 133 12.33 5.11 2.97
CA SER A 133 13.18 4.68 1.86
C SER A 133 13.79 3.29 2.12
N GLU A 134 14.34 3.08 3.33
CA GLU A 134 14.89 1.79 3.75
C GLU A 134 13.83 0.68 3.74
N LEU A 135 12.62 0.96 4.22
CA LEU A 135 11.50 0.00 4.20
C LEU A 135 11.10 -0.39 2.78
N VAL A 136 11.04 0.57 1.86
CA VAL A 136 10.71 0.33 0.44
C VAL A 136 11.72 -0.63 -0.19
N ASP A 137 13.02 -0.38 0.00
CA ASP A 137 14.09 -1.25 -0.50
C ASP A 137 14.05 -2.65 0.13
N ALA A 138 13.83 -2.71 1.44
CA ALA A 138 13.74 -3.96 2.18
C ALA A 138 12.52 -4.80 1.75
N LEU A 139 11.34 -4.18 1.56
CA LEU A 139 10.15 -4.84 1.05
C LEU A 139 10.36 -5.38 -0.37
N ALA A 140 10.92 -4.57 -1.27
CA ALA A 140 11.18 -4.97 -2.65
C ALA A 140 12.17 -6.16 -2.70
N SER A 141 13.25 -6.09 -1.92
CA SER A 141 14.25 -7.15 -1.82
C SER A 141 13.67 -8.45 -1.25
N ALA A 142 12.91 -8.36 -0.15
CA ALA A 142 12.31 -9.51 0.49
C ALA A 142 11.22 -10.16 -0.38
N ALA A 143 10.39 -9.37 -1.06
CA ALA A 143 9.39 -9.86 -2.01
C ALA A 143 10.06 -10.64 -3.15
N LYS A 144 11.11 -10.06 -3.75
CA LYS A 144 11.92 -10.73 -4.80
C LYS A 144 12.53 -12.03 -4.29
N GLY A 145 13.14 -12.03 -3.11
CA GLY A 145 13.76 -13.22 -2.52
C GLY A 145 12.76 -14.32 -2.17
N SER A 146 11.49 -13.99 -2.00
CA SER A 146 10.39 -14.91 -1.64
C SER A 146 9.51 -15.31 -2.83
N ASP A 147 9.84 -14.90 -4.04
CA ASP A 147 9.03 -15.07 -5.26
C ASP A 147 7.58 -14.58 -5.05
N ILE A 148 7.47 -13.34 -4.56
CA ILE A 148 6.20 -12.66 -4.35
C ILE A 148 6.16 -11.43 -5.26
N ALA A 149 5.04 -11.23 -5.94
CA ALA A 149 4.84 -10.05 -6.77
C ALA A 149 4.89 -8.76 -5.92
N CYS A 150 5.59 -7.76 -6.42
CA CYS A 150 5.73 -6.46 -5.78
C CYS A 150 4.97 -5.41 -6.57
N LEU A 151 4.08 -4.67 -5.89
CA LEU A 151 3.33 -3.55 -6.46
C LEU A 151 3.97 -2.24 -6.03
N ASP A 152 4.67 -1.63 -6.95
CA ASP A 152 5.39 -0.38 -6.69
C ASP A 152 4.46 0.83 -6.74
N PHE A 153 4.16 1.37 -5.57
CA PHE A 153 3.48 2.65 -5.40
C PHE A 153 4.42 3.79 -5.00
N TYR A 154 5.72 3.52 -4.81
CA TYR A 154 6.69 4.52 -4.41
C TYR A 154 7.27 5.29 -5.60
N HIS A 155 7.98 4.59 -6.50
CA HIS A 155 8.73 5.23 -7.58
C HIS A 155 7.87 6.01 -8.60
N PRO A 156 6.62 5.61 -8.93
CA PRO A 156 5.77 6.41 -9.81
C PRO A 156 5.42 7.80 -9.25
N PHE A 157 5.54 7.99 -7.93
CA PHE A 157 5.24 9.25 -7.25
C PHE A 157 6.45 10.17 -7.07
N ILE A 158 7.63 9.76 -7.51
CA ILE A 158 8.84 10.59 -7.53
C ILE A 158 9.23 10.93 -8.98
N ASP A 159 9.97 12.01 -9.16
CA ASP A 159 10.50 12.41 -10.46
C ASP A 159 11.94 11.90 -10.67
N LYS A 160 12.52 12.17 -11.84
CA LYS A 160 13.90 11.80 -12.17
C LYS A 160 14.99 12.41 -11.28
N ASN A 161 14.64 13.42 -10.46
CA ASN A 161 15.53 14.06 -9.51
C ASN A 161 15.18 13.65 -8.07
N GLU A 162 14.43 12.56 -7.91
CA GLU A 162 13.99 12.01 -6.62
C GLU A 162 13.04 12.93 -5.82
N ASN A 163 12.46 13.95 -6.44
CA ASN A 163 11.48 14.80 -5.79
C ASN A 163 10.08 14.17 -5.85
N VAL A 164 9.37 14.24 -4.73
CA VAL A 164 7.98 13.78 -4.66
C VAL A 164 7.08 14.68 -5.50
N ARG A 165 6.26 14.08 -6.36
CA ARG A 165 5.35 14.78 -7.27
C ARG A 165 4.11 15.24 -6.52
N GLY A 166 4.15 16.41 -5.85
CA GLY A 166 3.10 16.96 -5.02
C GLY A 166 1.71 17.01 -5.67
N ARG A 167 1.61 17.11 -7.01
CA ARG A 167 0.33 17.10 -7.75
C ARG A 167 -0.52 15.85 -7.53
N TYR A 168 0.03 14.77 -7.00
CA TYR A 168 -0.66 13.51 -6.74
C TYR A 168 -1.17 13.39 -5.30
N PHE A 169 -0.86 14.35 -4.45
CA PHE A 169 -1.20 14.32 -3.04
C PHE A 169 -2.29 15.34 -2.69
N LEU A 170 -2.99 15.10 -1.60
CA LEU A 170 -3.81 16.10 -0.92
C LEU A 170 -2.91 17.15 -0.27
N GLU A 171 -3.52 18.18 0.30
CA GLU A 171 -2.79 19.28 0.97
C GLU A 171 -1.97 18.79 2.18
N ASP A 172 -2.32 17.63 2.74
CA ASP A 172 -1.59 17.01 3.85
C ASP A 172 -0.24 16.39 3.45
N GLY A 173 0.01 16.20 2.15
CA GLY A 173 1.24 15.62 1.62
C GLY A 173 1.46 14.13 1.92
N LEU A 174 0.47 13.44 2.50
CA LEU A 174 0.51 12.02 2.86
C LEU A 174 -0.47 11.20 2.03
N HIS A 175 -1.70 11.67 1.90
CA HIS A 175 -2.75 10.94 1.21
C HIS A 175 -2.79 11.31 -0.27
N PRO A 176 -2.92 10.32 -1.17
CA PRO A 176 -3.05 10.58 -2.59
C PRO A 176 -4.41 11.21 -2.91
N ASN A 177 -4.42 12.20 -3.77
CA ASN A 177 -5.65 12.78 -4.32
C ASN A 177 -6.24 11.91 -5.43
N LYS A 178 -7.32 12.36 -6.09
CA LYS A 178 -7.96 11.62 -7.19
C LYS A 178 -6.99 11.24 -8.33
N GLN A 179 -5.98 12.05 -8.62
CA GLN A 179 -4.97 11.74 -9.63
C GLN A 179 -3.98 10.71 -9.12
N GLY A 180 -3.58 10.80 -7.84
CA GLY A 180 -2.73 9.80 -7.18
C GLY A 180 -3.40 8.42 -7.18
N HIS A 181 -4.66 8.34 -6.79
CA HIS A 181 -5.42 7.08 -6.83
C HIS A 181 -5.59 6.51 -8.24
N ARG A 182 -5.72 7.33 -9.28
CA ARG A 182 -5.71 6.86 -10.67
C ARG A 182 -4.36 6.25 -11.04
N LEU A 183 -3.26 6.89 -10.66
CA LEU A 183 -1.91 6.36 -10.90
C LEU A 183 -1.71 5.02 -10.17
N MET A 184 -2.14 4.89 -8.91
CA MET A 184 -2.10 3.63 -8.17
C MET A 184 -2.90 2.53 -8.90
N ALA A 185 -4.12 2.84 -9.33
CA ALA A 185 -4.94 1.89 -10.07
C ALA A 185 -4.31 1.47 -11.40
N GLU A 186 -3.64 2.37 -12.11
CA GLU A 186 -2.90 2.06 -13.35
C GLU A 186 -1.76 1.08 -13.07
N LYS A 187 -0.97 1.31 -12.02
CA LYS A 187 0.13 0.42 -11.63
C LYS A 187 -0.37 -0.97 -11.23
N MET A 188 -1.46 -1.04 -10.48
CA MET A 188 -2.07 -2.34 -10.16
C MET A 188 -2.55 -3.09 -11.40
N VAL A 189 -3.21 -2.41 -12.34
CA VAL A 189 -3.68 -3.03 -13.60
C VAL A 189 -2.50 -3.48 -14.46
N GLU A 190 -1.43 -2.69 -14.56
CA GLU A 190 -0.19 -3.08 -15.26
C GLU A 190 0.39 -4.37 -14.66
N LEU A 191 0.53 -4.44 -13.33
CA LEU A 191 1.02 -5.64 -12.64
C LEU A 191 0.12 -6.85 -12.91
N LEU A 192 -1.20 -6.72 -12.76
CA LEU A 192 -2.12 -7.82 -13.00
C LEU A 192 -2.05 -8.36 -14.44
N ARG A 193 -1.88 -7.48 -15.42
CA ARG A 193 -1.69 -7.89 -16.82
C ARG A 193 -0.39 -8.67 -17.01
N SER A 194 0.69 -8.30 -16.32
CA SER A 194 1.97 -9.01 -16.40
C SER A 194 1.92 -10.38 -15.75
N LEU A 195 1.16 -10.55 -14.66
CA LEU A 195 1.07 -11.80 -13.92
C LEU A 195 0.15 -12.83 -14.57
N PHE A 196 -0.94 -12.40 -15.23
CA PHE A 196 -2.04 -13.29 -15.58
C PHE A 196 -2.50 -13.20 -17.03
N TYR A 197 -1.81 -12.50 -17.92
CA TYR A 197 -2.26 -12.31 -19.29
C TYR A 197 -3.77 -11.98 -19.37
N PHE A 198 -4.20 -10.97 -18.63
CA PHE A 198 -5.54 -10.44 -18.83
C PHE A 198 -5.58 -9.75 -20.19
N SER A 199 -6.03 -10.49 -21.19
CA SER A 199 -6.34 -9.98 -22.52
C SER A 199 -7.70 -9.24 -22.51
#